data_c5fcdd86f51bd02914d6d22698493078
#
_entry.id   c5fcdd86f51bd02914d6d22698493078
#
_cell.length_a   1.000
_cell.length_b   1.000
_cell.length_c   1.000
_cell.angle_alpha   90.00
_cell.angle_beta   90.00
_cell.angle_gamma   90.00
#
_symmetry.space_group_name_H-M   'P 1'
#
loop_
_entity.id
_entity.type
_entity.pdbx_description
1 polymer ?
#
loop_
_entity_poly.entity_id
_entity_poly.type
_entity_poly.pdbx_seq_one_letter_code
_entity_poly.pdbx_strand_id
1 'polypeptide(L)'
;MELKSIEAGVLEIAYLDDGPKDGWPCILGHGFPYDVNAYEHVTPILADAGARVIVPYLRGYGPTRFLSTDTPRSGEQAALGADLLALMDALKINRAIIGGYDWGGRAACVVSALWPERVVALVSGNSYNIQNIADAMVPISATEEASLWYQYYFHSERGRQGLTKDRRGIALQLWKMWSLKWDFDKTMFEASASSF
;
A
#
# COMPACT_ATOMS: atom_id res chain seq x y z
N MET A 1 4.65 -18.06 0.83
CA MET A 1 3.59 -17.15 1.36
C MET A 1 2.21 -17.70 1.03
N GLU A 2 1.28 -17.70 1.96
CA GLU A 2 -0.10 -18.17 1.78
C GLU A 2 -1.04 -16.95 1.65
N LEU A 3 -1.88 -16.96 0.61
CA LEU A 3 -2.91 -15.92 0.45
C LEU A 3 -4.11 -16.26 1.36
N LYS A 4 -4.47 -15.32 2.20
CA LYS A 4 -5.59 -15.39 3.14
C LYS A 4 -6.51 -14.19 2.98
N SER A 5 -7.70 -14.25 3.57
CA SER A 5 -8.57 -13.09 3.73
C SER A 5 -9.18 -13.05 5.12
N ILE A 6 -9.53 -11.85 5.58
CA ILE A 6 -10.17 -11.62 6.86
C ILE A 6 -11.05 -10.36 6.79
N GLU A 7 -12.21 -10.41 7.41
CA GLU A 7 -13.03 -9.22 7.62
C GLU A 7 -12.39 -8.32 8.68
N ALA A 8 -12.09 -7.08 8.29
CA ALA A 8 -11.43 -6.09 9.13
C ALA A 8 -12.02 -4.69 8.84
N GLY A 9 -12.70 -4.13 9.81
CA GLY A 9 -13.37 -2.85 9.67
C GLY A 9 -14.43 -2.89 8.56
N VAL A 10 -14.23 -2.11 7.51
CA VAL A 10 -15.16 -2.00 6.37
C VAL A 10 -14.77 -2.86 5.17
N LEU A 11 -13.71 -3.66 5.31
CA LEU A 11 -13.12 -4.45 4.24
C LEU A 11 -13.10 -5.94 4.57
N GLU A 12 -13.16 -6.76 3.54
CA GLU A 12 -12.52 -8.06 3.53
C GLU A 12 -11.13 -7.88 2.94
N ILE A 13 -10.11 -7.93 3.81
CA ILE A 13 -8.73 -7.70 3.42
C ILE A 13 -8.08 -9.02 3.02
N ALA A 14 -7.59 -9.08 1.78
CA ALA A 14 -6.70 -10.13 1.34
C ALA A 14 -5.26 -9.80 1.75
N TYR A 15 -4.52 -10.80 2.22
CA TYR A 15 -3.14 -10.60 2.66
C TYR A 15 -2.31 -11.87 2.49
N LEU A 16 -1.01 -11.70 2.32
CA LEU A 16 -0.04 -12.78 2.42
C LEU A 16 0.43 -12.92 3.87
N ASP A 17 0.59 -14.16 4.34
CA ASP A 17 1.05 -14.50 5.69
C ASP A 17 2.20 -15.49 5.57
N ASP A 18 3.36 -15.17 6.15
CA ASP A 18 4.56 -16.00 6.08
C ASP A 18 5.33 -15.97 7.39
N GLY A 19 6.20 -16.97 7.57
CA GLY A 19 6.97 -17.16 8.79
C GLY A 19 6.21 -17.83 9.92
N PRO A 20 6.84 -17.95 11.11
CA PRO A 20 6.26 -18.64 12.24
C PRO A 20 5.02 -17.87 12.78
N LYS A 21 3.94 -18.59 13.08
CA LYS A 21 2.67 -18.00 13.55
C LYS A 21 2.79 -17.24 14.87
N ASP A 22 3.73 -17.66 15.71
CA ASP A 22 4.09 -17.06 16.99
C ASP A 22 5.30 -16.12 16.90
N GLY A 23 5.79 -15.87 15.68
CA GLY A 23 6.87 -14.92 15.41
C GLY A 23 6.49 -13.47 15.74
N TRP A 24 7.48 -12.61 15.89
CA TRP A 24 7.23 -11.18 16.11
C TRP A 24 6.53 -10.57 14.88
N PRO A 25 5.39 -9.86 15.08
CA PRO A 25 4.58 -9.39 13.97
C PRO A 25 5.27 -8.27 13.19
N CYS A 26 5.32 -8.43 11.85
CA CYS A 26 5.80 -7.43 10.90
C CYS A 26 4.74 -7.25 9.81
N ILE A 27 4.27 -6.02 9.61
CA ILE A 27 3.26 -5.71 8.59
C ILE A 27 3.88 -4.78 7.56
N LEU A 28 3.78 -5.15 6.27
CA LEU A 28 4.40 -4.44 5.17
C LEU A 28 3.35 -3.93 4.18
N GLY A 29 3.19 -2.61 4.08
CA GLY A 29 2.24 -1.95 3.19
C GLY A 29 2.88 -1.51 1.88
N HIS A 30 2.30 -1.95 0.75
CA HIS A 30 2.74 -1.56 -0.59
C HIS A 30 2.23 -0.17 -1.00
N GLY A 31 2.70 0.34 -2.14
CA GLY A 31 2.28 1.60 -2.73
C GLY A 31 1.61 1.46 -4.09
N PHE A 32 1.36 2.59 -4.74
CA PHE A 32 0.85 2.68 -6.10
C PHE A 32 2.02 2.86 -7.10
N PRO A 33 1.98 2.26 -8.28
CA PRO A 33 1.11 1.18 -8.74
C PRO A 33 1.78 -0.19 -8.55
N TYR A 34 1.81 -0.67 -7.33
CA TYR A 34 2.41 -1.93 -6.91
C TYR A 34 1.40 -2.71 -6.08
N ASP A 35 1.78 -3.93 -5.65
CA ASP A 35 0.97 -4.77 -4.78
C ASP A 35 1.86 -5.56 -3.80
N VAL A 36 1.33 -6.62 -3.24
CA VAL A 36 2.03 -7.47 -2.26
C VAL A 36 3.32 -8.11 -2.82
N ASN A 37 3.42 -8.29 -4.15
CA ASN A 37 4.61 -8.86 -4.80
C ASN A 37 5.85 -7.95 -4.66
N ALA A 38 5.67 -6.66 -4.34
CA ALA A 38 6.78 -5.76 -4.03
C ALA A 38 7.67 -6.25 -2.87
N TYR A 39 7.16 -7.15 -2.05
CA TYR A 39 7.86 -7.69 -0.88
C TYR A 39 8.30 -9.14 -1.04
N GLU A 40 8.22 -9.72 -2.25
CA GLU A 40 8.56 -11.14 -2.49
C GLU A 40 9.98 -11.53 -2.06
N HIS A 41 10.93 -10.60 -2.17
CA HIS A 41 12.32 -10.82 -1.76
C HIS A 41 12.61 -10.38 -0.31
N VAL A 42 11.77 -9.54 0.28
CA VAL A 42 11.93 -9.06 1.66
C VAL A 42 11.31 -10.03 2.67
N THR A 43 10.13 -10.55 2.33
CA THR A 43 9.35 -11.43 3.22
C THR A 43 10.14 -12.66 3.68
N PRO A 44 10.83 -13.44 2.81
CA PRO A 44 11.58 -14.60 3.27
C PRO A 44 12.70 -14.24 4.24
N ILE A 45 13.39 -13.11 4.01
CA ILE A 45 14.49 -12.66 4.88
C ILE A 45 13.97 -12.37 6.30
N LEU A 46 12.83 -11.72 6.41
CA LEU A 46 12.21 -11.41 7.70
C LEU A 46 11.64 -12.67 8.38
N ALA A 47 11.04 -13.55 7.60
CA ALA A 47 10.52 -14.83 8.10
C ALA A 47 11.64 -15.72 8.66
N ASP A 48 12.76 -15.80 7.97
CA ASP A 48 13.96 -16.54 8.42
C ASP A 48 14.56 -15.92 9.70
N ALA A 49 14.37 -14.60 9.90
CA ALA A 49 14.74 -13.91 11.13
C ALA A 49 13.71 -14.09 12.27
N GLY A 50 12.67 -14.90 12.06
CA GLY A 50 11.65 -15.22 13.06
C GLY A 50 10.45 -14.28 13.08
N ALA A 51 10.24 -13.44 12.06
CA ALA A 51 9.06 -12.62 11.94
C ALA A 51 7.85 -13.43 11.45
N ARG A 52 6.66 -13.11 11.95
CA ARG A 52 5.43 -13.35 11.23
C ARG A 52 5.16 -12.14 10.32
N VAL A 53 5.36 -12.31 9.03
CA VAL A 53 5.25 -11.26 8.03
C VAL A 53 3.86 -11.27 7.39
N ILE A 54 3.19 -10.13 7.45
CA ILE A 54 1.85 -9.93 6.91
C ILE A 54 1.93 -8.82 5.86
N VAL A 55 1.51 -9.14 4.64
CA VAL A 55 1.53 -8.20 3.52
C VAL A 55 0.11 -8.05 2.98
N PRO A 56 -0.66 -7.04 3.42
CA PRO A 56 -2.03 -6.83 2.95
C PRO A 56 -2.06 -6.19 1.57
N TYR A 57 -3.05 -6.59 0.76
CA TYR A 57 -3.51 -5.76 -0.34
C TYR A 57 -4.27 -4.56 0.21
N LEU A 58 -3.84 -3.37 -0.15
CA LEU A 58 -4.53 -2.14 0.25
C LEU A 58 -5.93 -2.08 -0.36
N ARG A 59 -6.79 -1.21 0.21
CA ARG A 59 -8.11 -0.95 -0.37
C ARG A 59 -8.02 -0.59 -1.86
N GLY A 60 -8.85 -1.23 -2.68
CA GLY A 60 -8.86 -1.03 -4.13
C GLY A 60 -7.85 -1.87 -4.90
N TYR A 61 -7.07 -2.73 -4.25
CA TYR A 61 -6.08 -3.61 -4.87
C TYR A 61 -6.44 -5.08 -4.72
N GLY A 62 -6.12 -5.84 -5.76
CA GLY A 62 -6.22 -7.29 -5.77
C GLY A 62 -7.56 -7.82 -5.24
N PRO A 63 -7.55 -8.87 -4.40
CA PRO A 63 -8.78 -9.45 -3.86
C PRO A 63 -9.40 -8.67 -2.70
N THR A 64 -8.75 -7.62 -2.16
CA THR A 64 -9.35 -6.80 -1.09
C THR A 64 -10.59 -6.08 -1.59
N ARG A 65 -11.69 -6.20 -0.85
CA ARG A 65 -12.98 -5.62 -1.24
C ARG A 65 -13.72 -5.01 -0.07
N PHE A 66 -14.59 -4.06 -0.38
CA PHE A 66 -15.49 -3.48 0.61
C PHE A 66 -16.63 -4.46 0.94
N LEU A 67 -16.97 -4.56 2.21
CA LEU A 67 -18.06 -5.43 2.69
C LEU A 67 -19.44 -4.87 2.31
N SER A 68 -19.56 -3.55 2.12
CA SER A 68 -20.80 -2.90 1.70
C SER A 68 -20.59 -1.98 0.50
N THR A 69 -21.58 -1.94 -0.38
CA THR A 69 -21.66 -0.96 -1.49
C THR A 69 -21.82 0.47 -1.00
N ASP A 70 -22.39 0.66 0.19
CA ASP A 70 -22.71 1.96 0.77
C ASP A 70 -21.48 2.60 1.45
N THR A 71 -20.40 1.84 1.66
CA THR A 71 -19.15 2.39 2.22
C THR A 71 -18.50 3.36 1.24
N PRO A 72 -18.20 4.61 1.65
CA PRO A 72 -17.49 5.56 0.80
C PRO A 72 -16.14 5.02 0.32
N ARG A 73 -15.86 5.21 -0.97
CA ARG A 73 -14.61 4.77 -1.62
C ARG A 73 -13.50 5.80 -1.40
N SER A 74 -13.22 6.13 -0.12
CA SER A 74 -12.15 7.04 0.24
C SER A 74 -10.77 6.38 0.02
N GLY A 75 -9.84 7.11 -0.60
CA GLY A 75 -8.42 6.77 -0.73
C GLY A 75 -7.53 7.60 0.20
N GLU A 76 -8.09 8.27 1.19
CA GLU A 76 -7.35 9.11 2.12
C GLU A 76 -6.41 8.29 3.00
N GLN A 77 -5.25 8.87 3.32
CA GLN A 77 -4.24 8.19 4.15
C GLN A 77 -4.79 7.79 5.54
N ALA A 78 -5.70 8.58 6.11
CA ALA A 78 -6.35 8.25 7.37
C ALA A 78 -7.23 6.99 7.25
N ALA A 79 -7.91 6.81 6.13
CA ALA A 79 -8.70 5.63 5.86
C ALA A 79 -7.83 4.37 5.68
N LEU A 80 -6.68 4.49 5.01
CA LEU A 80 -5.71 3.40 4.90
C LEU A 80 -5.09 3.04 6.26
N GLY A 81 -4.81 4.06 7.10
CA GLY A 81 -4.35 3.84 8.47
C GLY A 81 -5.39 3.10 9.33
N ALA A 82 -6.67 3.47 9.20
CA ALA A 82 -7.76 2.78 9.88
C ALA A 82 -7.91 1.32 9.43
N ASP A 83 -7.71 1.03 8.13
CA ASP A 83 -7.70 -0.35 7.62
C ASP A 83 -6.57 -1.18 8.23
N LEU A 84 -5.37 -0.59 8.29
CA LEU A 84 -4.21 -1.26 8.88
C LEU A 84 -4.45 -1.58 10.36
N LEU A 85 -5.03 -0.64 11.11
CA LEU A 85 -5.38 -0.86 12.50
C LEU A 85 -6.46 -1.95 12.65
N ALA A 86 -7.51 -1.90 11.81
CA ALA A 86 -8.57 -2.90 11.80
C ALA A 86 -8.03 -4.30 11.44
N LEU A 87 -7.07 -4.40 10.53
CA LEU A 87 -6.38 -5.65 10.21
C LEU A 87 -5.62 -6.19 11.43
N MET A 88 -4.89 -5.33 12.15
CA MET A 88 -4.20 -5.72 13.37
C MET A 88 -5.19 -6.27 14.42
N ASP A 89 -6.33 -5.61 14.59
CA ASP A 89 -7.37 -6.05 15.54
C ASP A 89 -7.98 -7.40 15.13
N ALA A 90 -8.33 -7.56 13.84
CA ALA A 90 -8.89 -8.81 13.31
C ALA A 90 -7.91 -9.98 13.45
N LEU A 91 -6.61 -9.75 13.26
CA LEU A 91 -5.55 -10.74 13.43
C LEU A 91 -5.10 -10.91 14.88
N LYS A 92 -5.69 -10.18 15.84
CA LYS A 92 -5.33 -10.16 17.26
C LYS A 92 -3.87 -9.79 17.51
N ILE A 93 -3.34 -8.89 16.67
CA ILE A 93 -1.98 -8.36 16.80
C ILE A 93 -2.05 -7.09 17.64
N ASN A 94 -1.59 -7.19 18.88
CA ASN A 94 -1.59 -6.05 19.78
C ASN A 94 -0.58 -4.98 19.38
N ARG A 95 0.64 -5.40 19.03
CA ARG A 95 1.72 -4.51 18.57
C ARG A 95 2.49 -5.15 17.42
N ALA A 96 2.96 -4.35 16.46
CA ALA A 96 3.76 -4.82 15.34
C ALA A 96 4.90 -3.87 15.00
N ILE A 97 5.93 -4.38 14.31
CA ILE A 97 6.77 -3.56 13.45
C ILE A 97 5.97 -3.30 12.19
N ILE A 98 5.83 -2.04 11.80
CA ILE A 98 5.08 -1.64 10.62
C ILE A 98 6.04 -1.01 9.63
N GLY A 99 6.07 -1.54 8.42
CA GLY A 99 6.84 -0.99 7.32
C GLY A 99 5.97 -0.67 6.12
N GLY A 100 6.44 0.22 5.27
CA GLY A 100 5.75 0.53 4.03
C GLY A 100 6.45 1.62 3.23
N TYR A 101 6.03 1.76 2.00
CA TYR A 101 6.43 2.85 1.13
C TYR A 101 5.20 3.43 0.44
N ASP A 102 5.28 4.66 -0.05
CA ASP A 102 4.18 5.37 -0.70
C ASP A 102 2.87 5.31 0.14
N TRP A 103 1.75 4.83 -0.37
CA TRP A 103 0.48 4.72 0.36
C TRP A 103 0.55 3.79 1.57
N GLY A 104 1.28 2.69 1.48
CA GLY A 104 1.53 1.81 2.62
C GLY A 104 2.35 2.47 3.71
N GLY A 105 3.37 3.26 3.32
CA GLY A 105 4.14 4.08 4.24
C GLY A 105 3.29 5.15 4.93
N ARG A 106 2.38 5.81 4.19
CA ARG A 106 1.44 6.80 4.77
C ARG A 106 0.49 6.16 5.77
N ALA A 107 -0.08 4.99 5.44
CA ALA A 107 -0.91 4.23 6.38
C ALA A 107 -0.16 3.89 7.67
N ALA A 108 1.09 3.41 7.53
CA ALA A 108 1.97 3.10 8.66
C ALA A 108 2.26 4.34 9.52
N CYS A 109 2.51 5.49 8.90
CA CYS A 109 2.73 6.76 9.61
C CYS A 109 1.48 7.23 10.37
N VAL A 110 0.28 7.07 9.80
CA VAL A 110 -0.97 7.41 10.47
C VAL A 110 -1.16 6.55 11.73
N VAL A 111 -0.97 5.23 11.62
CA VAL A 111 -1.08 4.34 12.79
C VAL A 111 -0.04 4.71 13.84
N SER A 112 1.21 4.97 13.43
CA SER A 112 2.28 5.33 14.37
C SER A 112 2.04 6.68 15.07
N ALA A 113 1.39 7.62 14.40
CA ALA A 113 1.10 8.94 14.97
C ALA A 113 -0.11 8.91 15.92
N LEU A 114 -1.16 8.16 15.57
CA LEU A 114 -2.43 8.18 16.31
C LEU A 114 -2.54 7.06 17.36
N TRP A 115 -1.85 5.94 17.15
CA TRP A 115 -1.84 4.77 18.05
C TRP A 115 -0.40 4.27 18.28
N PRO A 116 0.50 5.11 18.84
CA PRO A 116 1.90 4.73 19.02
C PRO A 116 2.09 3.49 19.91
N GLU A 117 1.15 3.20 20.80
CA GLU A 117 1.16 2.01 21.62
C GLU A 117 1.00 0.70 20.81
N ARG A 118 0.47 0.79 19.59
CA ARG A 118 0.30 -0.35 18.67
C ARG A 118 1.55 -0.62 17.84
N VAL A 119 2.55 0.26 17.87
CA VAL A 119 3.73 0.22 16.99
C VAL A 119 4.99 -0.05 17.83
N VAL A 120 5.72 -1.11 17.46
CA VAL A 120 7.03 -1.42 18.03
C VAL A 120 8.11 -0.58 17.36
N ALA A 121 8.06 -0.51 16.03
CA ALA A 121 8.94 0.29 15.20
C ALA A 121 8.26 0.62 13.87
N LEU A 122 8.63 1.75 13.26
CA LEU A 122 8.16 2.19 11.95
C LEU A 122 9.33 2.21 10.97
N VAL A 123 9.12 1.60 9.79
CA VAL A 123 10.02 1.72 8.63
C VAL A 123 9.25 2.37 7.49
N SER A 124 9.49 3.65 7.21
CA SER A 124 8.84 4.40 6.14
C SER A 124 9.82 4.67 5.00
N GLY A 125 9.58 4.07 3.85
CA GLY A 125 10.39 4.23 2.64
C GLY A 125 9.69 5.11 1.62
N ASN A 126 10.40 6.08 1.04
CA ASN A 126 9.95 6.90 -0.09
C ASN A 126 8.48 7.36 0.03
N SER A 127 8.09 7.85 1.20
CA SER A 127 6.76 8.37 1.45
C SER A 127 6.81 9.61 2.33
N TYR A 128 5.79 10.45 2.19
CA TYR A 128 5.57 11.55 3.13
C TYR A 128 5.09 10.96 4.46
N ASN A 129 5.69 11.38 5.56
CA ASN A 129 5.26 10.92 6.87
C ASN A 129 3.81 11.33 7.16
N ILE A 130 3.56 12.65 7.11
CA ILE A 130 2.20 13.22 7.15
C ILE A 130 2.21 14.38 6.17
N GLN A 131 1.26 14.38 5.24
CA GLN A 131 1.18 15.40 4.22
C GLN A 131 0.67 16.72 4.82
N ASN A 132 1.36 17.83 4.52
CA ASN A 132 0.89 19.17 4.88
C ASN A 132 -0.21 19.62 3.90
N ILE A 133 -1.44 19.29 4.23
CA ILE A 133 -2.60 19.63 3.39
C ILE A 133 -2.83 21.15 3.33
N ALA A 134 -2.42 21.90 4.35
CA ALA A 134 -2.57 23.34 4.37
C ALA A 134 -1.81 24.03 3.22
N ASP A 135 -0.65 23.47 2.83
CA ASP A 135 0.16 24.02 1.75
C ASP A 135 -0.10 23.36 0.38
N ALA A 136 -1.07 22.45 0.29
CA ALA A 136 -1.36 21.72 -0.95
C ALA A 136 -1.78 22.63 -2.13
N MET A 137 -2.21 23.85 -1.85
CA MET A 137 -2.57 24.85 -2.89
C MET A 137 -1.38 25.71 -3.31
N VAL A 138 -0.21 25.58 -2.67
CA VAL A 138 1.00 26.34 -3.04
C VAL A 138 1.71 25.58 -4.14
N PRO A 139 1.89 26.18 -5.34
CA PRO A 139 2.61 25.51 -6.43
C PRO A 139 4.05 25.20 -6.05
N ILE A 140 4.52 24.02 -6.42
CA ILE A 140 5.91 23.61 -6.33
C ILE A 140 6.67 23.97 -7.62
N SER A 141 7.91 23.55 -7.77
CA SER A 141 8.65 23.83 -9.01
C SER A 141 8.01 23.17 -10.24
N ALA A 142 8.17 23.77 -11.41
CA ALA A 142 7.61 23.24 -12.65
C ALA A 142 8.05 21.79 -12.95
N THR A 143 9.26 21.42 -12.56
CA THR A 143 9.79 20.05 -12.72
C THR A 143 9.09 19.07 -11.80
N GLU A 144 8.84 19.47 -10.55
CA GLU A 144 8.10 18.66 -9.57
C GLU A 144 6.63 18.52 -9.99
N GLU A 145 5.97 19.63 -10.39
CA GLU A 145 4.60 19.58 -10.94
C GLU A 145 4.49 18.61 -12.12
N ALA A 146 5.45 18.67 -13.05
CA ALA A 146 5.48 17.76 -14.20
C ALA A 146 5.62 16.29 -13.78
N SER A 147 6.30 15.99 -12.67
CA SER A 147 6.43 14.63 -12.15
C SER A 147 5.13 14.09 -11.56
N LEU A 148 4.22 14.98 -11.14
CA LEU A 148 2.92 14.66 -10.56
C LEU A 148 1.77 14.64 -11.58
N TRP A 149 2.08 14.67 -12.90
CA TRP A 149 1.08 14.72 -13.98
C TRP A 149 -0.05 13.69 -13.81
N TYR A 150 0.28 12.49 -13.32
CA TYR A 150 -0.67 11.40 -13.13
C TYR A 150 -1.75 11.73 -12.09
N GLN A 151 -1.45 12.52 -11.08
CA GLN A 151 -2.42 12.96 -10.08
C GLN A 151 -3.49 13.84 -10.75
N TYR A 152 -3.08 14.86 -11.52
CA TYR A 152 -4.01 15.69 -12.28
C TYR A 152 -4.81 14.88 -13.31
N TYR A 153 -4.13 13.93 -13.97
CA TYR A 153 -4.78 13.06 -14.93
C TYR A 153 -5.89 12.23 -14.27
N PHE A 154 -5.62 11.61 -13.12
CA PHE A 154 -6.59 10.77 -12.41
C PHE A 154 -7.78 11.56 -11.85
N HIS A 155 -7.62 12.84 -11.55
CA HIS A 155 -8.71 13.72 -11.15
C HIS A 155 -9.58 14.21 -12.31
N SER A 156 -9.23 13.89 -13.55
CA SER A 156 -9.99 14.27 -14.74
C SER A 156 -10.87 13.13 -15.25
N GLU A 157 -11.97 13.49 -15.97
CA GLU A 157 -12.79 12.48 -16.65
C GLU A 157 -11.99 11.68 -17.71
N ARG A 158 -11.03 12.34 -18.38
CA ARG A 158 -10.11 11.67 -19.30
C ARG A 158 -9.26 10.60 -18.59
N GLY A 159 -8.79 10.88 -17.37
CA GLY A 159 -8.03 9.92 -16.56
C GLY A 159 -8.89 8.75 -16.09
N ARG A 160 -10.12 9.00 -15.68
CA ARG A 160 -11.08 7.95 -15.33
C ARG A 160 -11.31 7.00 -16.51
N GLN A 161 -11.54 7.53 -17.70
CA GLN A 161 -11.68 6.72 -18.92
C GLN A 161 -10.38 6.00 -19.30
N GLY A 162 -9.23 6.64 -19.12
CA GLY A 162 -7.93 6.05 -19.38
C GLY A 162 -7.65 4.83 -18.48
N LEU A 163 -7.91 4.98 -17.18
CA LEU A 163 -7.78 3.87 -16.22
C LEU A 163 -8.75 2.72 -16.54
N THR A 164 -9.97 3.03 -16.97
CA THR A 164 -10.93 2.01 -17.38
C THR A 164 -10.46 1.26 -18.63
N LYS A 165 -9.82 1.97 -19.57
CA LYS A 165 -9.39 1.41 -20.85
C LYS A 165 -8.10 0.61 -20.75
N ASP A 166 -7.10 1.11 -20.02
CA ASP A 166 -5.75 0.53 -19.97
C ASP A 166 -5.01 0.85 -18.67
N ARG A 167 -5.52 0.35 -17.56
CA ARG A 167 -4.88 0.47 -16.24
C ARG A 167 -3.47 -0.11 -16.23
N ARG A 168 -3.35 -1.28 -16.86
CA ARG A 168 -2.08 -2.00 -16.97
C ARG A 168 -1.01 -1.18 -17.71
N GLY A 169 -1.34 -0.59 -18.86
CA GLY A 169 -0.41 0.25 -19.61
C GLY A 169 0.01 1.50 -18.84
N ILE A 170 -0.92 2.13 -18.12
CA ILE A 170 -0.60 3.27 -17.25
C ILE A 170 0.36 2.85 -16.14
N ALA A 171 0.10 1.74 -15.44
CA ALA A 171 0.98 1.23 -14.39
C ALA A 171 2.38 0.89 -14.93
N LEU A 172 2.47 0.23 -16.09
CA LEU A 172 3.75 -0.09 -16.73
C LEU A 172 4.55 1.17 -17.09
N GLN A 173 3.85 2.20 -17.58
CA GLN A 173 4.49 3.49 -17.89
C GLN A 173 5.05 4.14 -16.63
N LEU A 174 4.30 4.11 -15.52
CA LEU A 174 4.77 4.66 -14.24
C LEU A 174 5.96 3.88 -13.68
N TRP A 175 5.96 2.55 -13.75
CA TRP A 175 7.11 1.73 -13.35
C TRP A 175 8.37 2.15 -14.10
N LYS A 176 8.28 2.31 -15.43
CA LYS A 176 9.41 2.74 -16.27
C LYS A 176 9.88 4.15 -15.94
N MET A 177 8.96 5.07 -15.66
CA MET A 177 9.30 6.47 -15.37
C MET A 177 9.94 6.65 -14.01
N TRP A 178 9.48 5.91 -12.99
CA TRP A 178 9.94 6.09 -11.61
C TRP A 178 11.14 5.23 -11.24
N SER A 179 11.41 4.19 -12.02
CA SER A 179 12.46 3.21 -11.75
C SER A 179 13.45 3.12 -12.90
N LEU A 180 13.99 4.26 -13.33
CA LEU A 180 14.86 4.39 -14.52
C LEU A 180 16.11 3.48 -14.52
N LYS A 181 16.55 3.05 -13.34
CA LYS A 181 17.74 2.18 -13.16
C LYS A 181 17.37 0.73 -12.89
N TRP A 182 16.10 0.42 -12.78
CA TRP A 182 15.63 -0.92 -12.49
C TRP A 182 15.21 -1.62 -13.78
N ASP A 183 16.02 -2.58 -14.20
CA ASP A 183 15.70 -3.47 -15.31
C ASP A 183 14.81 -4.61 -14.78
N PHE A 184 13.54 -4.30 -14.54
CA PHE A 184 12.59 -5.27 -14.02
C PHE A 184 12.16 -6.28 -15.09
N ASP A 185 12.07 -7.54 -14.71
CA ASP A 185 11.54 -8.59 -15.55
C ASP A 185 10.05 -8.34 -15.85
N LYS A 186 9.66 -8.63 -17.08
CA LYS A 186 8.27 -8.59 -17.50
C LYS A 186 7.38 -9.47 -16.63
N THR A 187 7.86 -10.64 -16.19
CA THR A 187 7.10 -11.55 -15.32
C THR A 187 6.81 -10.93 -13.96
N MET A 188 7.71 -10.16 -13.40
CA MET A 188 7.52 -9.42 -12.15
C MET A 188 6.40 -8.38 -12.27
N PHE A 189 6.37 -7.63 -13.37
CA PHE A 189 5.29 -6.69 -13.62
C PHE A 189 3.95 -7.41 -13.81
N GLU A 190 3.92 -8.51 -14.60
CA GLU A 190 2.69 -9.27 -14.85
C GLU A 190 2.12 -9.91 -13.58
N ALA A 191 2.95 -10.29 -12.63
CA ALA A 191 2.49 -10.80 -11.34
C ALA A 191 1.66 -9.77 -10.56
N SER A 192 2.03 -8.47 -10.66
CA SER A 192 1.32 -7.37 -10.00
C SER A 192 0.19 -6.77 -10.86
N ALA A 193 0.26 -6.90 -12.19
CA ALA A 193 -0.64 -6.20 -13.11
C ALA A 193 -2.12 -6.57 -12.95
N SER A 194 -2.43 -7.75 -12.40
CA SER A 194 -3.80 -8.20 -12.12
C SER A 194 -4.42 -7.53 -10.89
N SER A 195 -3.62 -6.85 -10.08
CA SER A 195 -4.04 -6.22 -8.82
C SER A 195 -4.53 -4.78 -8.99
N PHE A 196 -4.38 -4.19 -10.20
CA PHE A 196 -4.72 -2.79 -10.47
C PHE A 196 -6.14 -2.60 -10.98
#